data_1a99730f77c6531ef06f7c61deaf2c48
#
_entry.id   1a99730f77c6531ef06f7c61deaf2c48
#
_cell.length_a   1.000
_cell.length_b   1.000
_cell.length_c   1.000
_cell.angle_alpha   90.00
_cell.angle_beta   90.00
_cell.angle_gamma   90.00
#
_symmetry.space_group_name_H-M   'P 1'
#
loop_
_entity.id
_entity.type
_entity.pdbx_description
1 polymer ?
#
loop_
_entity_poly.entity_id
_entity_poly.type
_entity_poly.pdbx_seq_one_letter_code
_entity_poly.pdbx_strand_id
1 'polypeptide(L)'
;GEIDAPIARHPVHRKLMAVQPGASRNARTGWRVLERLAKCTLVEATLFTGRTHQIRVHFKHVGFPLIGDAMYGAKATAQLASDIGVHAGRQMLHARHLSFTHPRSGERKSFEAAWPSDFEATLNALRAASG
;
A
#
# COMPACT_ATOMS: atom_id res chain seq x y z
N GLY A 1 4.43 -12.94 2.21
CA GLY A 1 3.29 -13.53 1.49
C GLY A 1 3.04 -12.88 0.14
N GLU A 2 2.04 -13.34 -0.53
CA GLU A 2 1.62 -12.81 -1.81
C GLU A 2 0.10 -12.62 -1.85
N ILE A 3 -0.32 -11.60 -2.61
CA ILE A 3 -1.71 -11.40 -2.97
C ILE A 3 -1.77 -11.56 -4.49
N ASP A 4 -2.42 -12.62 -4.95
CA ASP A 4 -2.60 -12.94 -6.37
C ASP A 4 -4.09 -12.89 -6.67
N ALA A 5 -4.57 -11.73 -7.12
CA ALA A 5 -5.98 -11.48 -7.33
C ALA A 5 -6.17 -10.45 -8.46
N PRO A 6 -6.96 -10.77 -9.49
CA PRO A 6 -7.13 -9.88 -10.64
C PRO A 6 -7.89 -8.61 -10.26
N ILE A 7 -7.46 -7.49 -10.85
CA ILE A 7 -8.01 -6.17 -10.56
C ILE A 7 -8.65 -5.59 -11.82
N ALA A 8 -9.84 -5.02 -11.64
CA ALA A 8 -10.56 -4.29 -12.67
C ALA A 8 -11.31 -3.12 -12.04
N ARG A 9 -11.98 -2.30 -12.85
CA ARG A 9 -12.82 -1.24 -12.32
C ARG A 9 -13.95 -1.83 -11.48
N HIS A 10 -14.26 -1.15 -10.36
CA HIS A 10 -15.39 -1.53 -9.52
C HIS A 10 -16.66 -1.54 -10.35
N PRO A 11 -17.52 -2.58 -10.24
CA PRO A 11 -18.70 -2.71 -11.12
C PRO A 11 -19.75 -1.63 -10.92
N VAL A 12 -19.81 -1.00 -9.78
CA VAL A 12 -20.77 0.06 -9.43
C VAL A 12 -20.08 1.42 -9.32
N HIS A 13 -19.05 1.52 -8.49
CA HIS A 13 -18.28 2.74 -8.27
C HIS A 13 -17.11 2.84 -9.24
N ARG A 14 -17.38 3.28 -10.48
CA ARG A 14 -16.43 3.23 -11.60
C ARG A 14 -15.15 4.03 -11.42
N LYS A 15 -15.07 4.93 -10.45
CA LYS A 15 -13.84 5.65 -10.08
C LYS A 15 -12.90 4.78 -9.24
N LEU A 16 -13.39 3.71 -8.66
CA LEU A 16 -12.62 2.77 -7.85
C LEU A 16 -12.20 1.56 -8.67
N MET A 17 -11.13 0.92 -8.21
CA MET A 17 -10.72 -0.40 -8.65
C MET A 17 -11.14 -1.43 -7.60
N ALA A 18 -11.25 -2.69 -8.02
CA ALA A 18 -11.62 -3.78 -7.12
C ALA A 18 -11.02 -5.09 -7.61
N VAL A 19 -10.87 -6.05 -6.70
CA VAL A 19 -10.60 -7.43 -7.09
C VAL A 19 -11.85 -7.98 -7.76
N GLN A 20 -11.68 -8.46 -8.99
CA GLN A 20 -12.76 -9.01 -9.80
C GLN A 20 -12.39 -10.42 -10.25
N PRO A 21 -12.88 -11.47 -9.57
CA PRO A 21 -12.66 -12.85 -10.00
C PRO A 21 -13.08 -13.04 -11.45
N GLY A 22 -12.21 -13.64 -12.26
CA GLY A 22 -12.46 -13.80 -13.68
C GLY A 22 -12.09 -12.63 -14.57
N ALA A 23 -11.59 -11.53 -14.03
CA ALA A 23 -11.05 -10.41 -14.82
C ALA A 23 -9.86 -10.89 -15.66
N SER A 24 -9.72 -10.32 -16.87
CA SER A 24 -8.67 -10.73 -17.81
C SER A 24 -7.26 -10.31 -17.40
N ARG A 25 -7.13 -9.30 -16.52
CA ARG A 25 -5.84 -8.79 -16.07
C ARG A 25 -5.50 -9.32 -14.69
N ASN A 26 -4.52 -10.23 -14.63
CA ASN A 26 -3.97 -10.67 -13.37
C ASN A 26 -3.20 -9.53 -12.68
N ALA A 27 -3.14 -9.58 -11.36
CA ALA A 27 -2.37 -8.66 -10.54
C ALA A 27 -1.78 -9.43 -9.37
N ARG A 28 -0.48 -9.21 -9.11
CA ARG A 28 0.24 -9.91 -8.06
C ARG A 28 1.13 -8.96 -7.27
N THR A 29 0.98 -9.00 -5.95
CA THR A 29 1.76 -8.20 -5.00
C THR A 29 2.41 -9.12 -3.98
N GLY A 30 3.72 -9.03 -3.82
CA GLY A 30 4.43 -9.67 -2.71
C GLY A 30 4.48 -8.73 -1.51
N TRP A 31 4.60 -9.27 -0.30
CA TRP A 31 4.72 -8.46 0.90
C TRP A 31 5.50 -9.18 1.99
N ARG A 32 6.15 -8.40 2.84
CA ARG A 32 6.75 -8.89 4.07
C ARG A 32 6.63 -7.85 5.19
N VAL A 33 6.48 -8.31 6.41
CA VAL A 33 6.41 -7.45 7.58
C VAL A 33 7.80 -6.93 7.92
N LEU A 34 7.92 -5.61 8.07
CA LEU A 34 9.13 -4.97 8.57
C LEU A 34 9.04 -4.68 10.07
N GLU A 35 7.87 -4.23 10.53
CA GLU A 35 7.68 -3.85 11.94
C GLU A 35 6.21 -3.91 12.32
N ARG A 36 5.89 -4.52 13.45
CA ARG A 36 4.53 -4.51 14.00
C ARG A 36 4.40 -3.36 14.98
N LEU A 37 3.33 -2.56 14.79
CA LEU A 37 3.08 -1.34 15.54
C LEU A 37 1.71 -1.40 16.23
N ALA A 38 1.36 -0.36 17.01
CA ALA A 38 0.05 -0.27 17.62
C ALA A 38 -1.05 -0.23 16.55
N LYS A 39 -1.90 -1.23 16.51
CA LYS A 39 -3.04 -1.33 15.58
C LYS A 39 -2.66 -1.37 14.09
N CYS A 40 -1.37 -1.31 13.75
CA CYS A 40 -0.87 -1.23 12.39
C CYS A 40 0.37 -2.10 12.20
N THR A 41 0.77 -2.26 10.93
CA THR A 41 1.98 -2.98 10.57
C THR A 41 2.69 -2.23 9.45
N LEU A 42 4.00 -2.04 9.59
CA LEU A 42 4.84 -1.53 8.50
C LEU A 42 5.21 -2.71 7.63
N VAL A 43 4.87 -2.61 6.34
CA VAL A 43 5.04 -3.69 5.37
C VAL A 43 5.84 -3.18 4.18
N GLU A 44 6.73 -4.00 3.67
CA GLU A 44 7.35 -3.80 2.36
C GLU A 44 6.54 -4.58 1.32
N ALA A 45 6.12 -3.88 0.27
CA ALA A 45 5.39 -4.47 -0.84
C ALA A 45 6.26 -4.56 -2.08
N THR A 46 6.14 -5.65 -2.82
CA THR A 46 6.82 -5.87 -4.10
C THR A 46 5.78 -6.02 -5.20
N LEU A 47 5.88 -5.18 -6.22
CA LEU A 47 4.99 -5.22 -7.37
C LEU A 47 5.53 -6.17 -8.43
N PHE A 48 4.83 -7.27 -8.69
CA PHE A 48 5.09 -8.15 -9.84
C PHE A 48 4.31 -7.72 -11.07
N THR A 49 3.25 -6.97 -10.88
CA THR A 49 2.44 -6.30 -11.90
C THR A 49 2.22 -4.86 -11.45
N GLY A 50 1.70 -4.00 -12.31
CA GLY A 50 1.48 -2.58 -11.98
C GLY A 50 0.10 -2.11 -12.37
N ARG A 51 -0.97 -2.71 -11.87
CA ARG A 51 -2.34 -2.28 -12.14
C ARG A 51 -2.67 -1.02 -11.34
N THR A 52 -3.62 -0.25 -11.83
CA THR A 52 -4.08 0.98 -11.17
C THR A 52 -4.50 0.70 -9.72
N HIS A 53 -3.96 1.46 -8.78
CA HIS A 53 -4.20 1.33 -7.34
C HIS A 53 -3.90 -0.08 -6.78
N GLN A 54 -3.03 -0.85 -7.42
CA GLN A 54 -2.86 -2.27 -7.11
C GLN A 54 -2.57 -2.55 -5.62
N ILE A 55 -1.58 -1.91 -5.02
CA ILE A 55 -1.23 -2.14 -3.61
C ILE A 55 -2.41 -1.78 -2.72
N ARG A 56 -3.04 -0.65 -2.96
CA ARG A 56 -4.18 -0.16 -2.19
C ARG A 56 -5.37 -1.12 -2.24
N VAL A 57 -5.70 -1.60 -3.44
CA VAL A 57 -6.81 -2.54 -3.67
C VAL A 57 -6.50 -3.91 -3.10
N HIS A 58 -5.29 -4.42 -3.32
CA HIS A 58 -4.88 -5.72 -2.81
C HIS A 58 -4.92 -5.78 -1.27
N PHE A 59 -4.37 -4.77 -0.59
CA PHE A 59 -4.40 -4.77 0.88
C PHE A 59 -5.80 -4.57 1.44
N LYS A 60 -6.65 -3.79 0.79
CA LYS A 60 -8.08 -3.74 1.16
C LYS A 60 -8.74 -5.11 1.01
N HIS A 61 -8.48 -5.79 -0.11
CA HIS A 61 -9.06 -7.10 -0.40
C HIS A 61 -8.77 -8.13 0.69
N VAL A 62 -7.55 -8.13 1.22
CA VAL A 62 -7.17 -9.06 2.31
C VAL A 62 -7.53 -8.55 3.70
N GLY A 63 -8.21 -7.42 3.81
CA GLY A 63 -8.73 -6.90 5.07
C GLY A 63 -7.81 -5.93 5.82
N PHE A 64 -6.71 -5.49 5.18
CA PHE A 64 -5.72 -4.59 5.79
C PHE A 64 -5.46 -3.36 4.92
N PRO A 65 -6.46 -2.46 4.78
CA PRO A 65 -6.30 -1.27 3.95
C PRO A 65 -5.19 -0.36 4.46
N LEU A 66 -4.60 0.43 3.55
CA LEU A 66 -3.56 1.38 3.90
C LEU A 66 -4.12 2.50 4.78
N ILE A 67 -3.37 2.86 5.80
CA ILE A 67 -3.71 3.99 6.66
C ILE A 67 -3.68 5.28 5.84
N GLY A 68 -4.67 6.14 6.03
CA GLY A 68 -4.80 7.42 5.32
C GLY A 68 -5.42 7.31 3.93
N ASP A 69 -5.76 6.12 3.48
CA ASP A 69 -6.37 5.91 2.17
C ASP A 69 -7.85 6.27 2.20
N ALA A 70 -8.19 7.46 1.70
CA ALA A 70 -9.56 7.97 1.71
C ALA A 70 -10.50 7.17 0.80
N MET A 71 -9.98 6.53 -0.24
CA MET A 71 -10.79 5.76 -1.19
C MET A 71 -11.06 4.33 -0.73
N TYR A 72 -10.06 3.67 -0.16
CA TYR A 72 -10.13 2.23 0.15
C TYR A 72 -10.02 1.92 1.63
N GLY A 73 -9.63 2.88 2.46
CA GLY A 73 -9.36 2.66 3.87
C GLY A 73 -9.89 3.74 4.81
N ALA A 74 -10.91 4.52 4.41
CA ALA A 74 -11.45 5.61 5.23
C ALA A 74 -11.93 5.16 6.61
N LYS A 75 -12.62 4.04 6.69
CA LYS A 75 -13.13 3.50 7.96
C LYS A 75 -12.00 3.08 8.89
N ALA A 76 -11.01 2.36 8.38
CA ALA A 76 -9.85 1.94 9.16
C ALA A 76 -9.02 3.14 9.63
N THR A 77 -8.86 4.16 8.79
CA THR A 77 -8.16 5.40 9.12
C THR A 77 -8.87 6.15 10.26
N ALA A 78 -10.19 6.29 10.17
CA ALA A 78 -10.99 6.92 11.23
C ALA A 78 -10.93 6.13 12.53
N GLN A 79 -10.96 4.81 12.45
CA GLN A 79 -10.86 3.93 13.62
C GLN A 79 -9.51 4.09 14.33
N LEU A 80 -8.42 4.18 13.57
CA LEU A 80 -7.08 4.40 14.10
C LEU A 80 -6.99 5.74 14.84
N ALA A 81 -7.53 6.81 14.26
CA ALA A 81 -7.57 8.12 14.88
C ALA A 81 -8.36 8.09 16.19
N SER A 82 -9.49 7.38 16.20
CA SER A 82 -10.32 7.21 17.40
C SER A 82 -9.61 6.40 18.49
N ASP A 83 -8.95 5.30 18.11
CA ASP A 83 -8.35 4.36 19.06
C ASP A 83 -7.08 4.91 19.72
N ILE A 84 -6.19 5.54 18.98
CA ILE A 84 -4.87 5.94 19.47
C ILE A 84 -4.47 7.37 19.09
N GLY A 85 -5.36 8.15 18.50
CA GLY A 85 -5.11 9.57 18.18
C GLY A 85 -4.12 9.80 17.05
N VAL A 86 -3.78 8.81 16.24
CA VAL A 86 -2.89 8.97 15.09
C VAL A 86 -3.71 9.31 13.86
N HIS A 87 -3.35 10.41 13.19
CA HIS A 87 -4.03 10.92 12.00
C HIS A 87 -3.08 10.86 10.80
N ALA A 88 -3.53 10.29 9.71
CA ALA A 88 -2.78 10.25 8.46
C ALA A 88 -3.53 11.04 7.38
N GLY A 89 -2.88 12.05 6.80
CA GLY A 89 -3.50 12.97 5.83
C GLY A 89 -3.60 12.44 4.41
N ARG A 90 -2.91 11.35 4.11
CA ARG A 90 -2.96 10.67 2.80
C ARG A 90 -2.65 9.19 2.98
N GLN A 91 -2.82 8.39 1.93
CA GLN A 91 -2.40 7.00 1.99
C GLN A 91 -0.90 6.89 2.32
N MET A 92 -0.58 6.12 3.35
CA MET A 92 0.79 5.88 3.78
C MET A 92 1.42 4.82 2.88
N LEU A 93 1.87 5.28 1.73
CA LEU A 93 2.51 4.49 0.70
C LEU A 93 3.66 5.28 0.09
N HIS A 94 4.83 4.69 0.02
CA HIS A 94 6.02 5.32 -0.54
C HIS A 94 6.82 4.32 -1.36
N ALA A 95 7.18 4.69 -2.58
CA ALA A 95 8.08 3.91 -3.42
C ALA A 95 9.52 4.13 -2.96
N ARG A 96 10.03 3.23 -2.11
CA ARG A 96 11.36 3.34 -1.53
C ARG A 96 12.45 2.88 -2.48
N HIS A 97 12.19 1.87 -3.28
CA HIS A 97 13.17 1.27 -4.19
C HIS A 97 12.57 1.08 -5.56
N LEU A 98 13.25 1.56 -6.57
CA LEU A 98 12.92 1.34 -7.97
C LEU A 98 14.13 0.72 -8.68
N SER A 99 13.90 -0.38 -9.36
CA SER A 99 14.94 -1.06 -10.13
C SER A 99 14.38 -1.41 -11.52
N PHE A 100 15.16 -1.13 -12.55
CA PHE A 100 14.78 -1.45 -13.93
C PHE A 100 16.02 -1.66 -14.80
N THR A 101 15.83 -2.35 -15.92
CA THR A 101 16.86 -2.50 -16.94
C THR A 101 16.73 -1.37 -17.95
N HIS A 102 17.80 -0.61 -18.15
CA HIS A 102 17.78 0.51 -19.09
C HIS A 102 17.56 -0.01 -20.52
N PRO A 103 16.59 0.54 -21.28
CA PRO A 103 16.22 -0.02 -22.59
C PRO A 103 17.30 0.11 -23.66
N ARG A 104 18.22 1.07 -23.55
CA ARG A 104 19.28 1.28 -24.54
C ARG A 104 20.59 0.57 -24.17
N SER A 105 21.00 0.65 -22.92
CA SER A 105 22.31 0.12 -22.48
C SER A 105 22.26 -1.30 -21.97
N GLY A 106 21.08 -1.80 -21.62
CA GLY A 106 20.91 -3.08 -20.95
C GLY A 106 21.38 -3.08 -19.50
N GLU A 107 21.85 -1.95 -18.99
CA GLU A 107 22.25 -1.82 -17.58
C GLU A 107 21.07 -1.87 -16.62
N ARG A 108 21.26 -2.56 -15.51
CA ARG A 108 20.29 -2.51 -14.42
C ARG A 108 20.48 -1.24 -13.60
N LYS A 109 19.44 -0.45 -13.52
CA LYS A 109 19.40 0.78 -12.72
C LYS A 109 18.60 0.56 -11.45
N SER A 110 19.10 1.07 -10.33
CA SER A 110 18.46 0.98 -9.03
C SER A 110 18.45 2.35 -8.35
N PHE A 111 17.31 2.71 -7.77
CA PHE A 111 17.14 3.95 -7.03
C PHE A 111 16.46 3.66 -5.71
N GLU A 112 16.93 4.31 -4.65
CA GLU A 112 16.33 4.21 -3.33
C GLU A 112 16.03 5.62 -2.81
N ALA A 113 14.82 5.85 -2.31
CA ALA A 113 14.39 7.14 -1.80
C ALA A 113 14.15 7.06 -0.29
N ALA A 114 14.57 8.11 0.43
CA ALA A 114 14.26 8.27 1.84
C ALA A 114 12.75 8.47 2.04
N TRP A 115 12.23 8.12 3.21
CA TRP A 115 10.81 8.33 3.52
C TRP A 115 10.47 9.82 3.54
N PRO A 116 9.32 10.23 2.95
CA PRO A 116 8.81 11.58 3.11
C PRO A 116 8.56 11.93 4.57
N SER A 117 8.66 13.22 4.92
CA SER A 117 8.51 13.67 6.30
C SER A 117 7.16 13.32 6.93
N ASP A 118 6.07 13.34 6.16
CA ASP A 118 4.75 12.96 6.64
C ASP A 118 4.64 11.45 6.93
N PHE A 119 5.28 10.61 6.11
CA PHE A 119 5.35 9.18 6.35
C PHE A 119 6.16 8.87 7.61
N GLU A 120 7.32 9.50 7.74
CA GLU A 120 8.19 9.34 8.91
C GLU A 120 7.52 9.81 10.18
N ALA A 121 6.83 10.95 10.15
CA ALA A 121 6.08 11.48 11.28
C ALA A 121 4.96 10.54 11.74
N THR A 122 4.21 9.97 10.80
CA THR A 122 3.16 8.99 11.09
C THR A 122 3.76 7.72 11.68
N LEU A 123 4.86 7.23 11.12
CA LEU A 123 5.55 6.05 11.63
C LEU A 123 6.05 6.25 13.05
N ASN A 124 6.65 7.41 13.35
CA ASN A 124 7.12 7.75 14.68
C ASN A 124 5.97 7.85 15.69
N ALA A 125 4.83 8.42 15.28
CA ALA A 125 3.62 8.48 16.12
C ALA A 125 3.09 7.07 16.44
N LEU A 126 3.09 6.18 15.48
CA LEU A 126 2.69 4.77 15.68
C LEU A 126 3.64 4.02 16.60
N ARG A 127 4.94 4.26 16.46
CA ARG A 127 5.96 3.68 17.35
C ARG A 127 5.80 4.17 18.79
N ALA A 128 5.53 5.45 18.98
CA ALA A 128 5.28 6.02 20.30
C ALA A 128 4.03 5.43 20.95
N ALA A 129 2.97 5.20 20.18
CA ALA A 129 1.75 4.58 20.67
C ALA A 129 1.93 3.08 21.00
N SER A 130 2.93 2.43 20.42
CA SER A 130 3.24 1.01 20.65
C SER A 130 4.08 0.77 21.93
N GLY A 131 4.79 1.80 22.33
CA GLY A 131 5.64 1.77 23.52
C GLY A 131 4.87 2.11 24.75
#